data_1d5c911d2d53f1cf5e885937a349fa4c
#
_entry.id   1d5c911d2d53f1cf5e885937a349fa4c
#
_cell.length_a   1.000
_cell.length_b   1.000
_cell.length_c   1.000
_cell.angle_alpha   90.00
_cell.angle_beta   90.00
_cell.angle_gamma   90.00
#
_symmetry.space_group_name_H-M   'P 1'
#
loop_
_entity.id
_entity.type
_entity.pdbx_description
1 polymer ?
#
loop_
_entity_poly.entity_id
_entity_poly.type
_entity_poly.pdbx_seq_one_letter_code
_entity_poly.pdbx_strand_id
1 'polypeptide(L)'
;MSNKAAILDSDFIIKTSLTKNLQNSCFADVVLKLPYKFYCHEQNKIEVTDYTKLASKWLENNIKSKKILCISDLDILYFIKQSYQISQNFAVNFYSDWLKQSCDIFTKTFYETNYKKLETLKQKSEIITDKEFLCAVKSGDNTVGKNNNLGEIKDSLLAITLNQCLQMECINFCSDDNIARRSLLAFSLNNLFSIKCISYMGFYWLVKQKNLLTKDEATDYLCGWKNYGKSSELYVTIKQYIHRKQPDYPKLNIDILFSAIWNDEVVMVNDGYLVYKSELQEK
;
A
#
# COMPACT_ATOMS: atom_id res chain seq x y z
N MET A 1 -12.98 17.29 5.77
CA MET A 1 -11.66 16.64 5.60
C MET A 1 -11.83 15.49 4.62
N SER A 2 -10.83 15.20 3.79
CA SER A 2 -10.92 14.12 2.81
C SER A 2 -11.04 12.76 3.51
N ASN A 3 -12.08 11.99 3.20
CA ASN A 3 -12.28 10.60 3.67
C ASN A 3 -11.50 9.59 2.79
N LYS A 4 -10.35 10.05 2.25
CA LYS A 4 -9.50 9.24 1.38
C LYS A 4 -8.19 8.92 2.07
N ALA A 5 -7.85 7.63 2.13
CA ALA A 5 -6.61 7.13 2.68
C ALA A 5 -5.65 6.68 1.56
N ALA A 6 -4.35 6.75 1.85
CA ALA A 6 -3.31 6.13 1.04
C ALA A 6 -2.41 5.31 1.96
N ILE A 7 -2.34 4.00 1.74
CA ILE A 7 -1.44 3.08 2.44
C ILE A 7 -0.16 2.99 1.60
N LEU A 8 0.96 3.30 2.22
CA LEU A 8 2.27 3.30 1.58
C LEU A 8 3.00 2.00 1.90
N ASP A 9 3.15 1.14 0.90
CA ASP A 9 3.98 -0.05 0.95
C ASP A 9 5.47 0.30 1.07
N SER A 10 6.27 -0.59 1.63
CA SER A 10 7.70 -0.42 1.85
C SER A 10 8.48 -0.12 0.56
N ASP A 11 8.24 -0.88 -0.52
CA ASP A 11 8.87 -0.65 -1.83
C ASP A 11 8.53 0.74 -2.39
N PHE A 12 7.28 1.15 -2.25
CA PHE A 12 6.83 2.48 -2.69
C PHE A 12 7.51 3.60 -1.89
N ILE A 13 7.60 3.46 -0.56
CA ILE A 13 8.29 4.43 0.31
C ILE A 13 9.76 4.55 -0.08
N ILE A 14 10.45 3.41 -0.24
CA ILE A 14 11.86 3.37 -0.62
C ILE A 14 12.07 4.07 -1.96
N LYS A 15 11.32 3.67 -2.96
CA LYS A 15 11.43 4.20 -4.33
C LYS A 15 11.18 5.71 -4.39
N THR A 16 10.08 6.16 -3.80
CA THR A 16 9.70 7.59 -3.87
C THR A 16 10.59 8.50 -3.04
N SER A 17 11.08 8.02 -1.88
CA SER A 17 11.96 8.81 -1.01
C SER A 17 13.40 8.90 -1.51
N LEU A 18 13.85 7.91 -2.28
CA LEU A 18 15.19 7.90 -2.87
C LEU A 18 15.24 8.54 -4.27
N THR A 19 14.11 8.65 -4.95
CA THR A 19 14.01 9.39 -6.21
C THR A 19 14.08 10.89 -5.95
N LYS A 20 15.10 11.53 -6.49
CA LYS A 20 15.37 12.95 -6.28
C LYS A 20 15.45 13.70 -7.61
N ASN A 21 15.00 14.96 -7.60
CA ASN A 21 15.20 15.90 -8.69
C ASN A 21 16.59 16.55 -8.60
N LEU A 22 16.91 17.43 -9.56
CA LEU A 22 18.16 18.17 -9.61
C LEU A 22 18.41 19.05 -8.35
N GLN A 23 17.35 19.49 -7.68
CA GLN A 23 17.41 20.28 -6.45
C GLN A 23 17.50 19.43 -5.18
N ASN A 24 17.71 18.12 -5.33
CA ASN A 24 17.79 17.14 -4.23
C ASN A 24 16.50 16.97 -3.40
N SER A 25 15.34 17.41 -3.93
CA SER A 25 14.03 17.16 -3.32
C SER A 25 13.53 15.76 -3.65
N CYS A 26 12.86 15.08 -2.69
CA CYS A 26 12.33 13.73 -2.92
C CYS A 26 10.98 13.79 -3.64
N PHE A 27 10.71 12.84 -4.55
CA PHE A 27 9.39 12.71 -5.18
C PHE A 27 8.29 12.41 -4.14
N ALA A 28 8.63 11.69 -3.09
CA ALA A 28 7.73 11.41 -1.98
C ALA A 28 7.18 12.70 -1.31
N ASP A 29 7.97 13.79 -1.24
CA ASP A 29 7.50 15.05 -0.68
C ASP A 29 6.43 15.72 -1.57
N VAL A 30 6.46 15.48 -2.87
CA VAL A 30 5.42 15.91 -3.81
C VAL A 30 4.16 15.06 -3.62
N VAL A 31 4.33 13.73 -3.49
CA VAL A 31 3.22 12.81 -3.24
C VAL A 31 2.44 13.19 -1.97
N LEU A 32 3.14 13.55 -0.89
CA LEU A 32 2.51 13.97 0.37
C LEU A 32 1.71 15.29 0.28
N LYS A 33 1.77 16.03 -0.82
CA LYS A 33 0.91 17.20 -1.08
C LYS A 33 -0.47 16.82 -1.63
N LEU A 34 -0.67 15.56 -2.04
CA LEU A 34 -1.97 15.08 -2.50
C LEU A 34 -2.98 15.05 -1.34
N PRO A 35 -4.28 15.20 -1.62
CA PRO A 35 -5.31 15.33 -0.58
C PRO A 35 -5.72 13.97 0.02
N TYR A 36 -4.75 13.22 0.50
CA TYR A 36 -4.93 11.94 1.18
C TYR A 36 -4.45 12.02 2.63
N LYS A 37 -5.03 11.20 3.50
CA LYS A 37 -4.40 10.82 4.76
C LYS A 37 -3.47 9.64 4.47
N PHE A 38 -2.18 9.84 4.73
CA PHE A 38 -1.18 8.81 4.45
C PHE A 38 -0.95 7.92 5.66
N TYR A 39 -0.90 6.62 5.40
CA TYR A 39 -0.70 5.58 6.40
C TYR A 39 0.41 4.63 5.96
N CYS A 40 1.09 4.02 6.92
CA CYS A 40 1.88 2.82 6.71
C CYS A 40 1.73 1.90 7.94
N HIS A 41 1.89 0.61 7.75
CA HIS A 41 2.00 -0.31 8.89
C HIS A 41 3.40 -0.24 9.52
N GLU A 42 3.53 -0.57 10.81
CA GLU A 42 4.83 -0.64 11.49
C GLU A 42 5.79 -1.63 10.80
N GLN A 43 5.27 -2.71 10.20
CA GLN A 43 6.05 -3.66 9.41
C GLN A 43 6.77 -2.99 8.23
N ASN A 44 6.09 -2.10 7.50
CA ASN A 44 6.70 -1.37 6.38
C ASN A 44 7.85 -0.46 6.88
N LYS A 45 7.70 0.14 8.07
CA LYS A 45 8.79 0.90 8.69
C LYS A 45 10.00 0.03 8.99
N ILE A 46 9.80 -1.20 9.47
CA ILE A 46 10.89 -2.17 9.72
C ILE A 46 11.59 -2.50 8.40
N GLU A 47 10.86 -2.86 7.37
CA GLU A 47 11.42 -3.21 6.05
C GLU A 47 12.19 -2.04 5.41
N VAL A 48 11.65 -0.83 5.48
CA VAL A 48 12.34 0.39 5.00
C VAL A 48 13.64 0.62 5.78
N THR A 49 13.63 0.39 7.09
CA THR A 49 14.81 0.57 7.96
C THR A 49 15.89 -0.45 7.65
N ASP A 50 15.51 -1.70 7.40
CA ASP A 50 16.43 -2.77 7.03
C ASP A 50 17.04 -2.56 5.64
N TYR A 51 16.32 -1.88 4.74
CA TYR A 51 16.78 -1.65 3.37
C TYR A 51 17.77 -0.47 3.28
N THR A 52 17.43 0.71 3.82
CA THR A 52 18.28 1.90 3.71
C THR A 52 18.00 2.97 4.76
N LYS A 53 19.10 3.46 5.36
CA LYS A 53 19.05 4.55 6.33
C LYS A 53 18.44 5.85 5.79
N LEU A 54 18.60 6.14 4.50
CA LEU A 54 18.08 7.38 3.89
C LEU A 54 16.56 7.37 3.84
N ALA A 55 15.95 6.29 3.33
CA ALA A 55 14.50 6.15 3.28
C ALA A 55 13.90 6.07 4.70
N SER A 56 14.57 5.34 5.62
CA SER A 56 14.17 5.27 7.03
C SER A 56 14.11 6.64 7.69
N LYS A 57 15.16 7.47 7.51
CA LYS A 57 15.20 8.83 8.06
C LYS A 57 14.09 9.72 7.47
N TRP A 58 13.83 9.61 6.16
CA TRP A 58 12.74 10.34 5.53
C TRP A 58 11.38 9.93 6.13
N LEU A 59 11.13 8.61 6.24
CA LEU A 59 9.89 8.07 6.81
C LEU A 59 9.70 8.51 8.26
N GLU A 60 10.73 8.39 9.11
CA GLU A 60 10.68 8.80 10.51
C GLU A 60 10.35 10.28 10.68
N ASN A 61 10.93 11.16 9.86
CA ASN A 61 10.65 12.59 9.89
C ASN A 61 9.18 12.89 9.54
N ASN A 62 8.61 12.16 8.57
CA ASN A 62 7.22 12.33 8.16
C ASN A 62 6.23 11.71 9.17
N ILE A 63 6.61 10.65 9.87
CA ILE A 63 5.84 10.13 11.01
C ILE A 63 5.86 11.13 12.17
N LYS A 64 7.03 11.64 12.56
CA LYS A 64 7.16 12.65 13.62
C LYS A 64 6.34 13.92 13.34
N SER A 65 6.31 14.36 12.10
CA SER A 65 5.52 15.53 11.67
C SER A 65 4.04 15.21 11.39
N LYS A 66 3.59 13.98 11.64
CA LYS A 66 2.22 13.49 11.43
C LYS A 66 1.71 13.63 9.99
N LYS A 67 2.60 13.71 9.02
CA LYS A 67 2.25 13.65 7.60
C LYS A 67 1.95 12.22 7.16
N ILE A 68 2.57 11.24 7.81
CA ILE A 68 2.29 9.81 7.67
C ILE A 68 1.92 9.26 9.05
N LEU A 69 0.83 8.53 9.14
CA LEU A 69 0.39 7.84 10.34
C LEU A 69 0.90 6.40 10.28
N CYS A 70 1.83 6.08 11.18
CA CYS A 70 2.34 4.71 11.33
C CYS A 70 1.45 3.97 12.32
N ILE A 71 0.86 2.88 11.88
CA ILE A 71 -0.13 2.10 12.64
C ILE A 71 0.49 0.75 13.02
N SER A 72 0.46 0.42 14.29
CA SER A 72 0.90 -0.87 14.83
C SER A 72 -0.26 -1.87 14.93
N ASP A 73 0.06 -3.14 15.12
CA ASP A 73 -0.94 -4.17 15.42
C ASP A 73 -1.77 -3.85 16.66
N LEU A 74 -1.17 -3.19 17.64
CA LEU A 74 -1.88 -2.76 18.85
C LEU A 74 -2.85 -1.61 18.56
N ASP A 75 -2.47 -0.66 17.71
CA ASP A 75 -3.39 0.41 17.28
C ASP A 75 -4.60 -0.18 16.55
N ILE A 76 -4.38 -1.17 15.69
CA ILE A 76 -5.46 -1.89 15.00
C ILE A 76 -6.41 -2.53 16.01
N LEU A 77 -5.87 -3.24 17.01
CA LEU A 77 -6.69 -3.84 18.06
C LEU A 77 -7.52 -2.80 18.80
N TYR A 78 -6.94 -1.63 19.12
CA TYR A 78 -7.67 -0.54 19.77
C TYR A 78 -8.73 0.09 18.88
N PHE A 79 -8.48 0.26 17.59
CA PHE A 79 -9.50 0.73 16.65
C PHE A 79 -10.68 -0.22 16.58
N ILE A 80 -10.45 -1.53 16.53
CA ILE A 80 -11.51 -2.53 16.57
C ILE A 80 -12.32 -2.41 17.87
N LYS A 81 -11.62 -2.39 19.00
CA LYS A 81 -12.25 -2.31 20.32
C LYS A 81 -13.14 -1.07 20.47
N GLN A 82 -12.64 0.09 20.03
CA GLN A 82 -13.37 1.36 20.12
C GLN A 82 -14.54 1.42 19.14
N SER A 83 -14.34 1.02 17.90
CA SER A 83 -15.36 1.14 16.85
C SER A 83 -16.57 0.24 17.10
N TYR A 84 -16.33 -0.95 17.62
CA TYR A 84 -17.40 -1.91 17.92
C TYR A 84 -17.84 -1.92 19.39
N GLN A 85 -17.19 -1.14 20.26
CA GLN A 85 -17.45 -1.06 21.71
C GLN A 85 -17.46 -2.44 22.40
N ILE A 86 -16.48 -3.28 22.04
CA ILE A 86 -16.37 -4.67 22.49
C ILE A 86 -15.22 -4.87 23.49
N SER A 87 -15.23 -6.02 24.17
CA SER A 87 -14.16 -6.41 25.08
C SER A 87 -12.85 -6.70 24.33
N GLN A 88 -11.73 -6.73 25.05
CA GLN A 88 -10.42 -7.06 24.54
C GLN A 88 -10.40 -8.42 23.82
N ASN A 89 -11.00 -9.45 24.42
CA ASN A 89 -11.03 -10.79 23.84
C ASN A 89 -11.78 -10.83 22.51
N PHE A 90 -12.93 -10.13 22.43
CA PHE A 90 -13.65 -10.02 21.16
C PHE A 90 -12.86 -9.25 20.11
N ALA A 91 -12.16 -8.19 20.50
CA ALA A 91 -11.31 -7.44 19.58
C ALA A 91 -10.16 -8.30 19.04
N VAL A 92 -9.56 -9.18 19.86
CA VAL A 92 -8.56 -10.15 19.43
C VAL A 92 -9.14 -11.14 18.42
N ASN A 93 -10.39 -11.58 18.60
CA ASN A 93 -11.05 -12.44 17.63
C ASN A 93 -11.22 -11.76 16.27
N PHE A 94 -11.74 -10.52 16.24
CA PHE A 94 -11.86 -9.73 15.01
C PHE A 94 -10.52 -9.50 14.34
N TYR A 95 -9.50 -9.09 15.10
CA TYR A 95 -8.14 -8.91 14.58
C TYR A 95 -7.62 -10.20 13.93
N SER A 96 -7.78 -11.32 14.63
CA SER A 96 -7.36 -12.64 14.18
C SER A 96 -8.04 -13.04 12.86
N ASP A 97 -9.36 -12.83 12.77
CA ASP A 97 -10.14 -13.15 11.58
C ASP A 97 -9.76 -12.25 10.38
N TRP A 98 -9.50 -10.96 10.62
CA TRP A 98 -9.02 -10.05 9.58
C TRP A 98 -7.59 -10.36 9.14
N LEU A 99 -6.71 -10.71 10.08
CA LEU A 99 -5.35 -11.15 9.77
C LEU A 99 -5.37 -12.43 8.93
N LYS A 100 -6.24 -13.39 9.26
CA LYS A 100 -6.44 -14.60 8.46
C LYS A 100 -6.88 -14.27 7.05
N GLN A 101 -7.91 -13.43 6.89
CA GLN A 101 -8.35 -12.97 5.58
C GLN A 101 -7.21 -12.31 4.79
N SER A 102 -6.40 -11.48 5.44
CA SER A 102 -5.24 -10.84 4.82
C SER A 102 -4.17 -11.84 4.39
N CYS A 103 -3.91 -12.88 5.19
CA CYS A 103 -3.00 -13.96 4.82
C CYS A 103 -3.51 -14.75 3.61
N ASP A 104 -4.80 -15.06 3.56
CA ASP A 104 -5.41 -15.86 2.49
C ASP A 104 -5.37 -15.19 1.12
N ILE A 105 -5.19 -13.85 1.07
CA ILE A 105 -4.97 -13.11 -0.19
C ILE A 105 -3.69 -13.59 -0.88
N PHE A 106 -2.64 -13.84 -0.11
CA PHE A 106 -1.30 -14.11 -0.65
C PHE A 106 -0.95 -15.59 -0.61
N THR A 107 -1.28 -16.29 0.48
CA THR A 107 -0.93 -17.70 0.63
C THR A 107 -1.94 -18.41 1.53
N LYS A 108 -2.71 -19.32 0.94
CA LYS A 108 -3.59 -20.22 1.72
C LYS A 108 -2.78 -20.99 2.76
N THR A 109 -3.34 -21.24 3.93
CA THR A 109 -2.71 -21.94 5.06
C THR A 109 -1.60 -21.17 5.80
N PHE A 110 -1.26 -19.97 5.32
CA PHE A 110 -0.21 -19.17 5.95
C PHE A 110 -0.55 -18.81 7.39
N TYR A 111 -1.79 -18.40 7.62
CA TYR A 111 -2.26 -18.04 8.95
C TYR A 111 -2.23 -19.25 9.91
N GLU A 112 -2.80 -20.39 9.52
CA GLU A 112 -2.85 -21.60 10.34
C GLU A 112 -1.45 -22.14 10.70
N THR A 113 -0.50 -21.93 9.80
CA THR A 113 0.89 -22.38 10.03
C THR A 113 1.63 -21.49 11.01
N ASN A 114 1.48 -20.18 10.89
CA ASN A 114 2.35 -19.20 11.55
C ASN A 114 1.72 -18.60 12.82
N TYR A 115 0.39 -18.41 12.87
CA TYR A 115 -0.27 -17.70 13.97
C TYR A 115 -0.97 -18.61 14.99
N LYS A 116 -0.44 -19.82 15.23
CA LYS A 116 -1.00 -20.80 16.18
C LYS A 116 -1.20 -20.24 17.59
N LYS A 117 -0.28 -19.39 18.07
CA LYS A 117 -0.41 -18.77 19.39
C LYS A 117 -1.57 -17.78 19.46
N LEU A 118 -1.83 -17.07 18.37
CA LEU A 118 -2.97 -16.14 18.29
C LEU A 118 -4.30 -16.94 18.30
N GLU A 119 -4.36 -18.06 17.58
CA GLU A 119 -5.52 -18.97 17.64
C GLU A 119 -5.75 -19.55 19.06
N THR A 120 -4.67 -19.86 19.78
CA THR A 120 -4.78 -20.32 21.18
C THR A 120 -5.34 -19.23 22.07
N LEU A 121 -4.96 -17.96 21.85
CA LEU A 121 -5.49 -16.83 22.63
C LEU A 121 -6.99 -16.64 22.44
N LYS A 122 -7.54 -16.91 21.26
CA LYS A 122 -9.00 -16.81 21.00
C LYS A 122 -9.85 -17.70 21.92
N GLN A 123 -9.26 -18.80 22.41
CA GLN A 123 -9.95 -19.76 23.29
C GLN A 123 -9.82 -19.41 24.77
N LYS A 124 -9.08 -18.34 25.12
CA LYS A 124 -8.83 -17.93 26.49
C LYS A 124 -10.09 -17.30 27.10
N SER A 125 -10.52 -17.78 28.25
CA SER A 125 -11.64 -17.20 29.01
C SER A 125 -11.25 -15.97 29.81
N GLU A 126 -10.01 -15.88 30.25
CA GLU A 126 -9.46 -14.75 30.98
C GLU A 126 -9.21 -13.55 30.03
N ILE A 127 -9.11 -12.34 30.60
CA ILE A 127 -8.81 -11.14 29.82
C ILE A 127 -7.42 -11.25 29.18
N ILE A 128 -7.37 -11.13 27.89
CA ILE A 128 -6.12 -11.10 27.11
C ILE A 128 -5.46 -9.73 27.31
N THR A 129 -4.22 -9.73 27.79
CA THR A 129 -3.44 -8.51 27.93
C THR A 129 -2.81 -8.07 26.59
N ASP A 130 -2.50 -6.78 26.45
CA ASP A 130 -1.80 -6.24 25.27
C ASP A 130 -0.46 -6.95 25.04
N LYS A 131 0.25 -7.30 26.13
CA LYS A 131 1.51 -8.02 26.05
C LYS A 131 1.36 -9.43 25.49
N GLU A 132 0.33 -10.17 25.92
CA GLU A 132 0.04 -11.52 25.40
C GLU A 132 -0.32 -11.45 23.92
N PHE A 133 -1.20 -10.50 23.57
CA PHE A 133 -1.59 -10.26 22.18
C PHE A 133 -0.36 -9.96 21.29
N LEU A 134 0.45 -8.96 21.66
CA LEU A 134 1.64 -8.60 20.88
C LEU A 134 2.66 -9.76 20.81
N CYS A 135 2.80 -10.53 21.89
CA CYS A 135 3.70 -11.70 21.91
C CYS A 135 3.21 -12.78 20.93
N ALA A 136 1.90 -13.00 20.84
CA ALA A 136 1.33 -13.97 19.92
C ALA A 136 1.47 -13.53 18.46
N VAL A 137 1.17 -12.26 18.16
CA VAL A 137 1.33 -11.69 16.81
C VAL A 137 2.80 -11.74 16.37
N LYS A 138 3.72 -11.20 17.15
CA LYS A 138 5.16 -11.22 16.85
C LYS A 138 5.73 -12.63 16.70
N SER A 139 5.20 -13.59 17.45
CA SER A 139 5.59 -15.00 17.27
C SER A 139 5.22 -15.53 15.89
N GLY A 140 4.07 -15.13 15.35
CA GLY A 140 3.66 -15.43 13.98
C GLY A 140 4.53 -14.70 12.95
N ASP A 141 4.69 -13.41 13.12
CA ASP A 141 5.49 -12.56 12.21
C ASP A 141 6.94 -13.07 12.07
N ASN A 142 7.55 -13.50 13.18
CA ASN A 142 8.93 -14.02 13.19
C ASN A 142 9.09 -15.39 12.53
N THR A 143 8.01 -16.18 12.39
CA THR A 143 8.06 -17.45 11.64
C THR A 143 8.03 -17.23 10.14
N VAL A 144 7.62 -16.04 9.73
CA VAL A 144 7.64 -15.59 8.35
C VAL A 144 9.08 -15.22 7.98
N GLY A 145 9.73 -16.02 7.17
CA GLY A 145 11.08 -15.67 6.67
C GLY A 145 11.08 -14.38 5.84
N LYS A 146 12.24 -13.77 5.65
CA LYS A 146 12.44 -12.44 5.03
C LYS A 146 11.85 -12.22 3.63
N ASN A 147 11.21 -13.20 2.99
CA ASN A 147 10.72 -13.12 1.61
C ASN A 147 9.21 -13.43 1.48
N ASN A 148 8.41 -13.18 2.47
CA ASN A 148 7.04 -13.69 2.53
C ASN A 148 5.98 -12.60 2.71
N ASN A 149 5.81 -11.69 1.82
CA ASN A 149 4.62 -10.80 1.73
C ASN A 149 4.06 -10.28 3.07
N LEU A 150 4.89 -10.21 4.14
CA LEU A 150 4.40 -9.80 5.46
C LEU A 150 3.96 -8.33 5.45
N GLY A 151 4.69 -7.47 4.75
CA GLY A 151 4.32 -6.07 4.54
C GLY A 151 2.94 -5.97 3.92
N GLU A 152 2.72 -6.68 2.81
CA GLU A 152 1.44 -6.67 2.07
C GLU A 152 0.28 -7.27 2.88
N ILE A 153 0.55 -8.31 3.69
CA ILE A 153 -0.44 -8.88 4.62
C ILE A 153 -0.86 -7.82 5.65
N LYS A 154 0.11 -7.11 6.24
CA LYS A 154 -0.17 -6.06 7.23
C LYS A 154 -0.84 -4.84 6.59
N ASP A 155 -0.50 -4.48 5.38
CA ASP A 155 -1.19 -3.41 4.63
C ASP A 155 -2.63 -3.79 4.28
N SER A 156 -2.89 -5.06 3.96
CA SER A 156 -4.24 -5.56 3.73
C SER A 156 -5.08 -5.49 5.01
N LEU A 157 -4.51 -5.90 6.14
CA LEU A 157 -5.13 -5.78 7.46
C LEU A 157 -5.41 -4.31 7.82
N LEU A 158 -4.46 -3.42 7.53
CA LEU A 158 -4.63 -1.98 7.70
C LEU A 158 -5.76 -1.44 6.80
N ALA A 159 -5.86 -1.90 5.55
CA ALA A 159 -6.93 -1.49 4.65
C ALA A 159 -8.31 -1.88 5.18
N ILE A 160 -8.47 -3.11 5.68
CA ILE A 160 -9.72 -3.55 6.34
C ILE A 160 -10.02 -2.64 7.53
N THR A 161 -9.04 -2.37 8.37
CA THR A 161 -9.19 -1.52 9.57
C THR A 161 -9.61 -0.10 9.22
N LEU A 162 -8.97 0.52 8.22
CA LEU A 162 -9.29 1.87 7.76
C LEU A 162 -10.73 1.96 7.23
N ASN A 163 -11.18 0.93 6.52
CA ASN A 163 -12.55 0.87 6.03
C ASN A 163 -13.55 0.63 7.16
N GLN A 164 -13.35 -0.44 7.95
CA GLN A 164 -14.35 -0.91 8.92
C GLN A 164 -14.40 -0.08 10.20
N CYS A 165 -13.25 0.39 10.69
CA CYS A 165 -13.15 1.13 11.94
C CYS A 165 -13.12 2.63 11.75
N LEU A 166 -12.47 3.14 10.72
CA LEU A 166 -12.30 4.58 10.48
C LEU A 166 -13.18 5.12 9.35
N GLN A 167 -14.05 4.28 8.78
CA GLN A 167 -15.03 4.63 7.75
C GLN A 167 -14.43 5.38 6.55
N MET A 168 -13.20 4.97 6.12
CA MET A 168 -12.57 5.54 4.94
C MET A 168 -13.29 5.04 3.68
N GLU A 169 -13.85 5.97 2.91
CA GLU A 169 -14.64 5.66 1.71
C GLU A 169 -13.79 5.20 0.54
N CYS A 170 -12.56 5.68 0.45
CA CYS A 170 -11.63 5.33 -0.61
C CYS A 170 -10.24 5.08 -0.03
N ILE A 171 -9.74 3.87 -0.23
CA ILE A 171 -8.41 3.46 0.19
C ILE A 171 -7.56 3.25 -1.04
N ASN A 172 -6.39 3.90 -1.07
CA ASN A 172 -5.40 3.72 -2.12
C ASN A 172 -4.25 2.89 -1.54
N PHE A 173 -3.99 1.72 -2.12
CA PHE A 173 -2.80 0.93 -1.83
C PHE A 173 -1.71 1.32 -2.81
N CYS A 174 -0.60 1.82 -2.30
CA CYS A 174 0.49 2.41 -3.08
C CYS A 174 1.66 1.43 -3.12
N SER A 175 1.79 0.69 -4.22
CA SER A 175 2.84 -0.30 -4.44
C SER A 175 3.13 -0.46 -5.93
N ASP A 176 4.36 -0.80 -6.29
CA ASP A 176 4.73 -1.19 -7.65
C ASP A 176 4.67 -2.70 -7.88
N ASP A 177 4.50 -3.49 -6.83
CA ASP A 177 4.28 -4.93 -6.98
C ASP A 177 2.93 -5.20 -7.62
N ASN A 178 2.97 -5.66 -8.88
CA ASN A 178 1.76 -5.96 -9.63
C ASN A 178 1.01 -7.17 -9.07
N ILE A 179 1.70 -8.14 -8.45
CA ILE A 179 1.06 -9.32 -7.86
C ILE A 179 0.28 -8.88 -6.61
N ALA A 180 0.91 -8.12 -5.72
CA ALA A 180 0.28 -7.58 -4.53
C ALA A 180 -0.94 -6.72 -4.88
N ARG A 181 -0.81 -5.80 -5.86
CA ARG A 181 -1.92 -4.95 -6.31
C ARG A 181 -3.11 -5.77 -6.83
N ARG A 182 -2.86 -6.77 -7.70
CA ARG A 182 -3.92 -7.62 -8.25
C ARG A 182 -4.60 -8.47 -7.19
N SER A 183 -3.83 -9.04 -6.28
CA SER A 183 -4.34 -9.85 -5.17
C SER A 183 -5.25 -9.03 -4.26
N LEU A 184 -4.82 -7.82 -3.91
CA LEU A 184 -5.59 -6.93 -3.05
C LEU A 184 -6.87 -6.41 -3.73
N LEU A 185 -6.83 -6.13 -5.04
CA LEU A 185 -8.04 -5.78 -5.80
C LEU A 185 -9.05 -6.92 -5.85
N ALA A 186 -8.60 -8.15 -6.11
CA ALA A 186 -9.47 -9.32 -6.11
C ALA A 186 -10.13 -9.52 -4.74
N PHE A 187 -9.37 -9.33 -3.66
CA PHE A 187 -9.90 -9.38 -2.30
C PHE A 187 -10.96 -8.30 -2.03
N SER A 188 -10.70 -7.04 -2.42
CA SER A 188 -11.63 -5.93 -2.20
C SER A 188 -12.96 -6.13 -2.92
N LEU A 189 -12.93 -6.68 -4.15
CA LEU A 189 -14.13 -7.00 -4.92
C LEU A 189 -14.99 -8.05 -4.21
N ASN A 190 -14.37 -9.04 -3.58
CA ASN A 190 -15.08 -10.08 -2.83
C ASN A 190 -15.66 -9.59 -1.50
N ASN A 191 -15.08 -8.54 -0.91
CA ASN A 191 -15.44 -8.03 0.43
C ASN A 191 -16.20 -6.69 0.40
N LEU A 192 -16.63 -6.24 -0.77
CA LEU A 192 -17.48 -5.05 -0.96
C LEU A 192 -16.92 -3.74 -0.39
N PHE A 193 -15.60 -3.59 -0.32
CA PHE A 193 -15.01 -2.29 0.00
C PHE A 193 -14.14 -1.77 -1.15
N SER A 194 -14.11 -0.44 -1.30
CA SER A 194 -13.43 0.19 -2.42
C SER A 194 -11.95 0.40 -2.13
N ILE A 195 -11.08 -0.31 -2.88
CA ILE A 195 -9.65 -0.08 -2.88
C ILE A 195 -9.18 0.28 -4.30
N LYS A 196 -8.17 1.16 -4.38
CA LYS A 196 -7.44 1.47 -5.61
C LYS A 196 -5.98 1.10 -5.40
N CYS A 197 -5.39 0.45 -6.38
CA CYS A 197 -3.99 0.05 -6.32
C CYS A 197 -3.16 0.91 -7.25
N ILE A 198 -2.42 1.88 -6.69
CA ILE A 198 -1.74 2.94 -7.43
C ILE A 198 -0.24 2.64 -7.47
N SER A 199 0.30 2.54 -8.68
CA SER A 199 1.73 2.39 -8.92
C SER A 199 2.47 3.73 -8.82
N TYR A 200 3.81 3.67 -8.83
CA TYR A 200 4.65 4.85 -8.92
C TYR A 200 4.27 5.76 -10.10
N MET A 201 4.04 5.19 -11.29
CA MET A 201 3.59 5.96 -12.46
C MET A 201 2.15 6.48 -12.32
N GLY A 202 1.32 5.80 -11.57
CA GLY A 202 0.00 6.31 -11.20
C GLY A 202 0.09 7.62 -10.41
N PHE A 203 1.12 7.78 -9.57
CA PHE A 203 1.36 9.05 -8.86
C PHE A 203 1.86 10.16 -9.79
N TYR A 204 2.62 9.89 -10.84
CA TYR A 204 2.92 10.91 -11.87
C TYR A 204 1.64 11.43 -12.52
N TRP A 205 0.71 10.53 -12.83
CA TRP A 205 -0.61 10.95 -13.35
C TRP A 205 -1.37 11.81 -12.33
N LEU A 206 -1.42 11.41 -11.06
CA LEU A 206 -2.11 12.16 -10.00
C LEU A 206 -1.49 13.55 -9.77
N VAL A 207 -0.18 13.66 -9.69
CA VAL A 207 0.51 14.95 -9.48
C VAL A 207 0.32 15.88 -10.67
N LYS A 208 0.29 15.36 -11.91
CA LYS A 208 -0.10 16.11 -13.10
C LYS A 208 -1.53 16.62 -12.99
N GLN A 209 -2.50 15.73 -12.68
CA GLN A 209 -3.92 16.10 -12.56
C GLN A 209 -4.18 17.16 -11.47
N LYS A 210 -3.28 17.28 -10.50
CA LYS A 210 -3.34 18.27 -9.42
C LYS A 210 -2.45 19.48 -9.66
N ASN A 211 -1.81 19.58 -10.82
CA ASN A 211 -0.86 20.65 -11.17
C ASN A 211 0.23 20.84 -10.10
N LEU A 212 0.71 19.74 -9.50
CA LEU A 212 1.76 19.78 -8.46
C LEU A 212 3.16 19.82 -9.06
N LEU A 213 3.32 19.40 -10.31
CA LEU A 213 4.56 19.44 -11.08
C LEU A 213 4.28 19.87 -12.51
N THR A 214 5.22 20.62 -13.08
CA THR A 214 5.34 20.79 -14.53
C THR A 214 5.95 19.54 -15.18
N LYS A 215 5.92 19.46 -16.52
CA LYS A 215 6.53 18.34 -17.26
C LYS A 215 8.04 18.26 -17.00
N ASP A 216 8.72 19.41 -16.98
CA ASP A 216 10.16 19.48 -16.78
C ASP A 216 10.56 19.02 -15.38
N GLU A 217 9.89 19.52 -14.34
CA GLU A 217 10.11 19.05 -12.96
C GLU A 217 9.87 17.56 -12.80
N ALA A 218 8.81 17.03 -13.44
CA ALA A 218 8.51 15.60 -13.42
C ALA A 218 9.57 14.79 -14.17
N THR A 219 10.13 15.33 -15.27
CA THR A 219 11.22 14.71 -16.00
C THR A 219 12.48 14.59 -15.14
N ASP A 220 12.79 15.60 -14.33
CA ASP A 220 13.91 15.56 -13.40
C ASP A 220 13.76 14.39 -12.40
N TYR A 221 12.57 14.21 -11.84
CA TYR A 221 12.30 13.07 -10.96
C TYR A 221 12.39 11.73 -11.70
N LEU A 222 11.91 11.66 -12.95
CA LEU A 222 12.03 10.44 -13.76
C LEU A 222 13.49 10.06 -13.99
N CYS A 223 14.34 11.04 -14.31
CA CYS A 223 15.78 10.85 -14.42
C CYS A 223 16.39 10.38 -13.09
N GLY A 224 15.98 10.98 -11.98
CA GLY A 224 16.37 10.56 -10.63
C GLY A 224 16.04 9.10 -10.34
N TRP A 225 14.86 8.63 -10.75
CA TRP A 225 14.47 7.21 -10.61
C TRP A 225 15.35 6.29 -11.47
N LYS A 226 15.59 6.64 -12.73
CA LYS A 226 16.49 5.86 -13.61
C LYS A 226 17.89 5.73 -13.02
N ASN A 227 18.42 6.82 -12.48
CA ASN A 227 19.72 6.82 -11.82
C ASN A 227 19.75 5.91 -10.58
N TYR A 228 18.67 5.93 -9.78
CA TYR A 228 18.53 5.06 -8.62
C TYR A 228 18.48 3.58 -9.05
N GLY A 229 17.68 3.24 -10.06
CA GLY A 229 17.54 1.89 -10.58
C GLY A 229 18.77 1.37 -11.32
N LYS A 230 19.79 2.21 -11.57
CA LYS A 230 20.99 1.88 -12.36
C LYS A 230 20.68 1.23 -13.72
N SER A 231 19.53 1.55 -14.29
CA SER A 231 19.06 1.01 -15.55
C SER A 231 18.59 2.13 -16.46
N SER A 232 19.05 2.11 -17.70
CA SER A 232 18.57 3.01 -18.75
C SER A 232 17.15 2.66 -19.20
N GLU A 233 16.75 1.42 -19.00
CA GLU A 233 15.44 0.90 -19.39
C GLU A 233 14.70 0.35 -18.18
N LEU A 234 13.64 1.05 -17.80
CA LEU A 234 12.74 0.63 -16.74
C LEU A 234 11.37 0.32 -17.36
N TYR A 235 10.75 -0.75 -16.87
CA TYR A 235 9.44 -1.18 -17.31
C TYR A 235 8.45 -1.13 -16.16
N VAL A 236 7.24 -0.71 -16.48
CA VAL A 236 6.12 -0.61 -15.54
C VAL A 236 4.89 -1.30 -16.09
N THR A 237 4.03 -1.76 -15.23
CA THR A 237 2.81 -2.45 -15.61
C THR A 237 1.68 -1.45 -15.83
N ILE A 238 1.03 -1.54 -16.99
CA ILE A 238 -0.23 -0.88 -17.31
C ILE A 238 -1.35 -1.91 -17.38
N LYS A 239 -2.59 -1.46 -17.40
CA LYS A 239 -3.75 -2.33 -17.66
C LYS A 239 -4.20 -2.12 -19.10
N GLN A 240 -4.49 -3.21 -19.80
CA GLN A 240 -4.96 -3.21 -21.17
C GLN A 240 -6.22 -4.06 -21.29
N TYR A 241 -7.19 -3.61 -22.07
CA TYR A 241 -8.42 -4.36 -22.35
C TYR A 241 -8.34 -4.98 -23.75
N ILE A 242 -7.92 -6.24 -23.81
CA ILE A 242 -7.85 -7.00 -25.06
C ILE A 242 -9.20 -7.69 -25.28
N HIS A 243 -9.92 -7.33 -26.36
CA HIS A 243 -11.12 -8.00 -26.86
C HIS A 243 -12.22 -8.32 -25.82
N ARG A 244 -12.56 -7.35 -24.94
CA ARG A 244 -13.69 -7.43 -23.98
C ARG A 244 -13.66 -8.60 -22.99
N LYS A 245 -12.54 -9.34 -22.91
CA LYS A 245 -12.35 -10.45 -21.97
C LYS A 245 -11.59 -9.98 -20.74
N GLN A 246 -10.84 -10.84 -20.11
CA GLN A 246 -10.06 -10.47 -18.92
C GLN A 246 -9.00 -9.41 -19.26
N PRO A 247 -8.78 -8.42 -18.39
CA PRO A 247 -7.73 -7.42 -18.60
C PRO A 247 -6.35 -8.09 -18.60
N ASP A 248 -5.47 -7.63 -19.48
CA ASP A 248 -4.07 -7.97 -19.48
C ASP A 248 -3.25 -6.87 -18.79
N TYR A 249 -2.02 -7.21 -18.37
CA TYR A 249 -1.14 -6.32 -17.63
C TYR A 249 0.26 -6.31 -18.23
N PRO A 250 0.40 -5.81 -19.47
CA PRO A 250 1.70 -5.77 -20.14
C PRO A 250 2.66 -4.81 -19.45
N LYS A 251 3.96 -5.10 -19.64
CA LYS A 251 5.03 -4.19 -19.25
C LYS A 251 5.27 -3.19 -20.38
N LEU A 252 5.31 -1.92 -20.00
CA LEU A 252 5.61 -0.81 -20.91
C LEU A 252 6.87 -0.09 -20.44
N ASN A 253 7.66 0.40 -21.38
CA ASN A 253 8.81 1.24 -21.06
C ASN A 253 8.33 2.53 -20.38
N ILE A 254 9.03 2.92 -19.31
CA ILE A 254 8.64 4.05 -18.46
C ILE A 254 8.57 5.38 -19.22
N ASP A 255 9.47 5.61 -20.20
CA ASP A 255 9.49 6.86 -20.98
C ASP A 255 8.26 6.98 -21.88
N ILE A 256 7.84 5.85 -22.45
CA ILE A 256 6.63 5.79 -23.26
C ILE A 256 5.42 6.14 -22.41
N LEU A 257 5.29 5.50 -21.23
CA LEU A 257 4.17 5.78 -20.34
C LEU A 257 4.22 7.21 -19.78
N PHE A 258 5.40 7.71 -19.43
CA PHE A 258 5.57 9.10 -18.99
C PHE A 258 5.11 10.09 -20.06
N SER A 259 5.53 9.89 -21.30
CA SER A 259 5.09 10.72 -22.43
C SER A 259 3.57 10.66 -22.61
N ALA A 260 2.98 9.46 -22.57
CA ALA A 260 1.55 9.26 -22.70
C ALA A 260 0.76 9.95 -21.54
N ILE A 261 1.30 9.95 -20.32
CA ILE A 261 0.71 10.70 -19.19
C ILE A 261 0.68 12.19 -19.52
N TRP A 262 1.80 12.77 -19.97
CA TRP A 262 1.88 14.22 -20.20
C TRP A 262 1.16 14.68 -21.46
N ASN A 263 0.96 13.81 -22.43
CA ASN A 263 0.16 14.05 -23.63
C ASN A 263 -1.34 13.81 -23.41
N ASP A 264 -1.78 13.49 -22.20
CA ASP A 264 -3.18 13.14 -21.88
C ASP A 264 -3.73 11.91 -22.62
N GLU A 265 -2.86 10.98 -23.03
CA GLU A 265 -3.24 9.76 -23.75
C GLU A 265 -3.74 8.65 -22.80
N VAL A 266 -3.44 8.75 -21.53
CA VAL A 266 -3.83 7.76 -20.52
C VAL A 266 -4.72 8.36 -19.43
N VAL A 267 -5.49 7.49 -18.78
CA VAL A 267 -6.34 7.83 -17.63
C VAL A 267 -6.22 6.75 -16.55
N MET A 268 -6.39 7.14 -15.30
CA MET A 268 -6.50 6.20 -14.19
C MET A 268 -7.93 5.70 -14.08
N VAL A 269 -8.12 4.38 -14.16
CA VAL A 269 -9.44 3.75 -13.98
C VAL A 269 -9.74 3.49 -12.49
N ASN A 270 -10.94 2.99 -12.20
CA ASN A 270 -11.45 2.89 -10.83
C ASN A 270 -10.61 2.02 -9.89
N ASP A 271 -9.89 1.05 -10.41
CA ASP A 271 -8.99 0.17 -9.65
C ASP A 271 -7.58 0.74 -9.44
N GLY A 272 -7.30 1.94 -9.97
CA GLY A 272 -6.03 2.65 -9.80
C GLY A 272 -4.98 2.38 -10.89
N TYR A 273 -5.26 1.50 -11.84
CA TYR A 273 -4.37 1.29 -12.99
C TYR A 273 -4.49 2.38 -14.04
N LEU A 274 -3.41 2.63 -14.77
CA LEU A 274 -3.40 3.47 -15.96
C LEU A 274 -3.81 2.66 -17.20
N VAL A 275 -4.62 3.25 -18.06
CA VAL A 275 -5.15 2.68 -19.31
C VAL A 275 -5.06 3.73 -20.39
N TYR A 276 -4.76 3.35 -21.62
CA TYR A 276 -4.86 4.27 -22.76
C TYR A 276 -6.32 4.65 -23.03
N LYS A 277 -6.57 5.93 -23.27
CA LYS A 277 -7.93 6.43 -23.54
C LYS A 277 -8.55 5.81 -24.79
N SER A 278 -7.73 5.48 -25.80
CA SER A 278 -8.17 4.78 -27.02
C SER A 278 -8.86 3.44 -26.71
N GLU A 279 -8.40 2.71 -25.70
CA GLU A 279 -8.97 1.42 -25.33
C GLU A 279 -10.34 1.53 -24.62
N LEU A 280 -10.70 2.72 -24.11
CA LEU A 280 -12.00 2.98 -23.47
C LEU A 280 -13.06 3.44 -24.46
N GLN A 281 -12.65 3.93 -25.64
CA GLN A 281 -13.58 4.42 -26.69
C GLN A 281 -14.13 3.29 -27.56
N GLU A 282 -13.55 2.11 -27.54
CA GLU A 282 -14.00 0.94 -28.30
C GLU A 282 -15.11 0.13 -27.58
N LYS A 283 -15.71 0.70 -26.55
CA LYS A 283 -16.85 0.15 -25.80
C LYS A 283 -18.14 0.84 -26.21
#